data_10f685eef6c5b3cb94e9395242c5ac84
#
_entry.id   10f685eef6c5b3cb94e9395242c5ac84
#
_cell.length_a   1.000
_cell.length_b   1.000
_cell.length_c   1.000
_cell.angle_alpha   90.00
_cell.angle_beta   90.00
_cell.angle_gamma   90.00
#
_symmetry.space_group_name_H-M   'P 1'
#
loop_
_entity.id
_entity.type
_entity.pdbx_description
1 polymer ?
#
loop_
_entity_poly.entity_id
_entity_poly.type
_entity_poly.pdbx_seq_one_letter_code
_entity_poly.pdbx_strand_id
1 'polypeptide(L)'
;MERYLGLLLGKTVHVLSLTLLGETGGDEAKAYGYGLPVRIDFQPEGEPRRSAVFHTMVANQFGHDHMSDRAQILLGQYRTFNRLPRHVGALDVGTFQNDGSLISLGEAEEFCLLTEYAEGTPYAKDLERLLNTHVVADLDRARADSLCDYLVEIHKMPGPEGDLGASLYKRRIRELVGHGECIMGLTDSYPQHTRFPATLLEEIEHQCVHWRWRVKSLTHRLC
;
A
#
# COMPACT_ATOMS: atom_id res chain seq x y z
N MET A 1 -8.62 -20.63 13.81
CA MET A 1 -7.20 -21.00 13.76
C MET A 1 -7.00 -22.47 13.34
N GLU A 2 -7.63 -23.45 14.00
CA GLU A 2 -7.49 -24.88 13.65
C GLU A 2 -7.81 -25.18 12.19
N ARG A 3 -8.94 -24.66 11.68
CA ARG A 3 -9.32 -24.83 10.26
C ARG A 3 -8.27 -24.24 9.31
N TYR A 4 -7.71 -23.09 9.63
CA TYR A 4 -6.68 -22.43 8.81
C TYR A 4 -5.40 -23.26 8.76
N LEU A 5 -4.88 -23.66 9.92
CA LEU A 5 -3.71 -24.53 10.01
C LEU A 5 -3.96 -25.91 9.38
N GLY A 6 -5.19 -26.43 9.50
CA GLY A 6 -5.58 -27.69 8.89
C GLY A 6 -5.53 -27.63 7.37
N LEU A 7 -6.02 -26.56 6.76
CA LEU A 7 -5.95 -26.33 5.31
C LEU A 7 -4.49 -26.19 4.85
N LEU A 8 -3.69 -25.43 5.60
CA LEU A 8 -2.27 -25.20 5.29
C LEU A 8 -1.44 -26.49 5.34
N LEU A 9 -1.72 -27.37 6.31
CA LEU A 9 -0.94 -28.60 6.52
C LEU A 9 -1.56 -29.85 5.86
N GLY A 10 -2.76 -29.72 5.29
CA GLY A 10 -3.48 -30.84 4.70
C GLY A 10 -3.89 -31.93 5.71
N LYS A 11 -4.06 -31.59 6.99
CA LYS A 11 -4.32 -32.49 8.11
C LYS A 11 -5.25 -31.87 9.13
N THR A 12 -5.89 -32.70 9.97
CA THR A 12 -6.57 -32.22 11.16
C THR A 12 -5.54 -31.61 12.12
N VAL A 13 -5.85 -30.43 12.68
CA VAL A 13 -4.96 -29.72 13.61
C VAL A 13 -5.75 -29.33 14.85
N HIS A 14 -5.18 -29.61 16.02
CA HIS A 14 -5.68 -29.18 17.31
C HIS A 14 -4.81 -28.06 17.87
N VAL A 15 -5.40 -26.93 18.18
CA VAL A 15 -4.72 -25.80 18.85
C VAL A 15 -4.72 -26.09 20.34
N LEU A 16 -3.54 -26.19 20.92
CA LEU A 16 -3.33 -26.53 22.33
C LEU A 16 -3.32 -25.29 23.22
N SER A 17 -2.70 -24.20 22.75
CA SER A 17 -2.66 -22.93 23.48
C SER A 17 -2.40 -21.75 22.56
N LEU A 18 -2.87 -20.57 23.00
CA LEU A 18 -2.59 -19.25 22.41
C LEU A 18 -1.98 -18.39 23.52
N THR A 19 -0.76 -17.91 23.32
CA THR A 19 -0.05 -17.10 24.32
C THR A 19 0.44 -15.80 23.68
N LEU A 20 0.07 -14.67 24.25
CA LEU A 20 0.63 -13.38 23.84
C LEU A 20 2.14 -13.34 24.14
N LEU A 21 2.92 -12.88 23.17
CA LEU A 21 4.36 -12.66 23.32
C LEU A 21 4.61 -11.16 23.45
N GLY A 22 5.36 -10.78 24.48
CA GLY A 22 5.69 -9.38 24.81
C GLY A 22 4.98 -8.93 26.08
N GLU A 23 5.61 -8.02 26.81
CA GLU A 23 5.04 -7.41 27.99
C GLU A 23 4.01 -6.35 27.60
N THR A 24 2.87 -6.34 28.29
CA THR A 24 1.78 -5.38 28.11
C THR A 24 2.07 -4.01 28.75
N GLY A 25 3.31 -3.71 29.03
CA GLY A 25 3.69 -2.47 29.70
C GLY A 25 5.15 -2.11 29.44
N GLY A 26 5.36 -1.08 28.65
CA GLY A 26 6.65 -0.45 28.52
C GLY A 26 6.75 0.42 27.26
N ASP A 27 7.35 1.58 27.41
CA ASP A 27 7.75 2.57 26.39
C ASP A 27 8.72 2.00 25.32
N GLU A 28 8.47 0.80 24.81
CA GLU A 28 9.32 0.27 23.77
C GLU A 28 8.90 0.84 22.39
N ALA A 29 9.81 1.58 21.78
CA ALA A 29 9.69 2.10 20.40
C ALA A 29 9.36 1.01 19.36
N LYS A 30 9.45 -0.26 19.70
CA LYS A 30 9.06 -1.42 18.88
C LYS A 30 7.55 -1.68 18.82
N ALA A 31 6.75 -1.08 19.70
CA ALA A 31 5.28 -1.28 19.69
C ALA A 31 4.58 -0.55 18.55
N TYR A 32 5.25 0.36 17.87
CA TYR A 32 4.67 1.13 16.78
C TYR A 32 4.61 0.30 15.49
N GLY A 33 3.39 0.00 15.05
CA GLY A 33 3.13 -0.60 13.73
C GLY A 33 2.95 -2.11 13.71
N TYR A 34 3.34 -2.79 14.75
CA TYR A 34 3.15 -4.23 14.88
C TYR A 34 2.13 -4.51 15.97
N GLY A 35 1.15 -5.39 15.64
CA GLY A 35 0.25 -5.94 16.66
C GLY A 35 1.02 -6.84 17.63
N LEU A 36 0.42 -7.16 18.75
CA LEU A 36 1.02 -8.11 19.70
C LEU A 36 1.13 -9.49 19.04
N PRO A 37 2.34 -10.09 18.96
CA PRO A 37 2.50 -11.41 18.41
C PRO A 37 1.90 -12.47 19.34
N VAL A 38 1.25 -13.47 18.74
CA VAL A 38 0.61 -14.58 19.44
C VAL A 38 1.34 -15.85 19.12
N ARG A 39 1.90 -16.52 20.12
CA ARG A 39 2.40 -17.89 19.99
C ARG A 39 1.22 -18.84 19.96
N ILE A 40 1.22 -19.71 18.95
CA ILE A 40 0.24 -20.77 18.77
C ILE A 40 0.97 -22.09 18.96
N ASP A 41 0.60 -22.85 19.96
CA ASP A 41 1.04 -24.23 20.13
C ASP A 41 -0.06 -25.14 19.59
N PHE A 42 0.29 -26.03 18.68
CA PHE A 42 -0.67 -26.88 17.99
C PHE A 42 -0.08 -28.26 17.69
N GLN A 43 -0.97 -29.21 17.45
CA GLN A 43 -0.61 -30.58 17.12
C GLN A 43 -1.37 -31.04 15.87
N PRO A 44 -0.66 -31.25 14.74
CA PRO A 44 -1.22 -31.95 13.59
C PRO A 44 -1.46 -33.41 13.92
N GLU A 45 -2.51 -34.01 13.36
CA GLU A 45 -2.83 -35.40 13.54
C GLU A 45 -1.67 -36.29 13.06
N GLY A 46 -1.25 -37.20 13.94
CA GLY A 46 -0.13 -38.12 13.67
C GLY A 46 1.26 -37.49 13.70
N GLU A 47 1.39 -36.22 14.10
CA GLU A 47 2.68 -35.54 14.19
C GLU A 47 2.97 -35.03 15.62
N PRO A 48 4.24 -34.75 15.95
CA PRO A 48 4.58 -34.11 17.22
C PRO A 48 4.03 -32.68 17.31
N ARG A 49 3.91 -32.19 18.54
CA ARG A 49 3.55 -30.77 18.83
C ARG A 49 4.49 -29.83 18.15
N ARG A 50 3.92 -28.74 17.58
CA ARG A 50 4.63 -27.65 16.90
C ARG A 50 4.19 -26.31 17.48
N SER A 51 5.02 -25.28 17.28
CA SER A 51 4.70 -23.91 17.64
C SER A 51 4.90 -22.98 16.43
N ALA A 52 4.04 -22.00 16.32
CA ALA A 52 4.16 -20.91 15.35
C ALA A 52 3.88 -19.58 16.03
N VAL A 53 4.27 -18.47 15.41
CA VAL A 53 3.92 -17.14 15.88
C VAL A 53 3.06 -16.44 14.83
N PHE A 54 1.92 -15.98 15.28
CA PHE A 54 0.97 -15.24 14.47
C PHE A 54 1.18 -13.74 14.68
N HIS A 55 1.42 -13.03 13.59
CA HIS A 55 1.66 -11.59 13.59
C HIS A 55 0.55 -10.85 12.87
N THR A 56 0.17 -9.69 13.40
CA THR A 56 -0.67 -8.72 12.72
C THR A 56 0.03 -7.37 12.71
N MET A 57 -0.46 -6.45 11.90
CA MET A 57 0.00 -5.07 11.89
C MET A 57 -1.14 -4.13 12.30
N VAL A 58 -0.80 -3.03 12.98
CA VAL A 58 -1.74 -2.00 13.44
C VAL A 58 -1.58 -0.75 12.58
N ALA A 59 -2.71 -0.10 12.28
CA ALA A 59 -2.71 1.17 11.57
C ALA A 59 -1.93 2.25 12.35
N ASN A 60 -1.05 2.97 11.67
CA ASN A 60 -0.30 4.09 12.24
C ASN A 60 0.23 5.02 11.14
N GLN A 61 0.73 6.20 11.56
CA GLN A 61 1.22 7.27 10.69
C GLN A 61 2.60 6.99 10.02
N PHE A 62 3.22 5.87 10.31
CA PHE A 62 4.54 5.52 9.76
C PHE A 62 4.46 4.69 8.47
N GLY A 63 3.39 4.87 7.70
CA GLY A 63 3.19 4.20 6.43
C GLY A 63 2.36 2.92 6.53
N HIS A 64 1.60 2.74 7.62
CA HIS A 64 0.69 1.62 7.84
C HIS A 64 -0.78 2.06 7.94
N ASP A 65 -1.09 3.25 7.44
CA ASP A 65 -2.42 3.87 7.58
C ASP A 65 -3.52 3.01 6.97
N HIS A 66 -3.29 2.50 5.76
CA HIS A 66 -4.26 1.70 5.03
C HIS A 66 -4.02 0.19 5.18
N MET A 67 -5.07 -0.59 4.98
CA MET A 67 -4.95 -2.06 4.96
C MET A 67 -3.96 -2.52 3.87
N SER A 68 -3.98 -1.88 2.70
CA SER A 68 -3.07 -2.16 1.58
C SER A 68 -1.59 -2.01 1.94
N ASP A 69 -1.25 -1.03 2.75
CA ASP A 69 0.14 -0.83 3.20
C ASP A 69 0.62 -2.00 4.04
N ARG A 70 -0.24 -2.43 4.96
CA ARG A 70 0.06 -3.57 5.84
C ARG A 70 0.11 -4.88 5.07
N ALA A 71 -0.79 -5.05 4.09
CA ALA A 71 -0.78 -6.21 3.19
C ALA A 71 0.52 -6.28 2.39
N GLN A 72 0.96 -5.19 1.78
CA GLN A 72 2.22 -5.12 1.02
C GLN A 72 3.42 -5.56 1.87
N ILE A 73 3.50 -5.09 3.12
CA ILE A 73 4.60 -5.44 4.02
C ILE A 73 4.58 -6.92 4.38
N LEU A 74 3.42 -7.46 4.78
CA LEU A 74 3.28 -8.86 5.17
C LEU A 74 3.55 -9.81 3.99
N LEU A 75 3.05 -9.50 2.81
CA LEU A 75 3.34 -10.23 1.58
C LEU A 75 4.83 -10.19 1.22
N GLY A 76 5.46 -9.03 1.36
CA GLY A 76 6.90 -8.86 1.17
C GLY A 76 7.72 -9.70 2.16
N GLN A 77 7.34 -9.71 3.44
CA GLN A 77 7.96 -10.53 4.46
C GLN A 77 7.82 -12.04 4.15
N TYR A 78 6.63 -12.48 3.78
CA TYR A 78 6.40 -13.87 3.41
C TYR A 78 7.33 -14.34 2.27
N ARG A 79 7.49 -13.51 1.23
CA ARG A 79 8.35 -13.83 0.09
C ARG A 79 9.85 -13.78 0.41
N THR A 80 10.26 -12.97 1.38
CA THR A 80 11.67 -12.73 1.68
C THR A 80 12.22 -13.57 2.84
N PHE A 81 11.47 -13.82 3.90
CA PHE A 81 11.93 -14.50 5.11
C PHE A 81 12.50 -15.88 4.82
N ASN A 82 11.87 -16.65 3.94
CA ASN A 82 12.31 -17.98 3.54
C ASN A 82 13.55 -17.97 2.64
N ARG A 83 14.02 -16.80 2.21
CA ARG A 83 15.23 -16.63 1.38
C ARG A 83 16.42 -16.07 2.17
N LEU A 84 16.18 -15.58 3.37
CA LEU A 84 17.22 -14.99 4.20
C LEU A 84 18.00 -16.07 4.95
N PRO A 85 19.35 -15.99 5.00
CA PRO A 85 20.15 -16.97 5.74
C PRO A 85 19.92 -16.80 7.25
N ARG A 86 19.75 -17.90 7.96
CA ARG A 86 19.60 -17.92 9.44
C ARG A 86 18.44 -17.03 9.94
N HIS A 87 17.37 -16.99 9.19
CA HIS A 87 16.15 -16.26 9.53
C HIS A 87 15.01 -17.20 9.89
N VAL A 88 14.05 -16.71 10.68
CA VAL A 88 12.82 -17.45 10.95
C VAL A 88 12.01 -17.55 9.66
N GLY A 89 11.63 -18.75 9.25
CA GLY A 89 10.82 -18.99 8.07
C GLY A 89 9.37 -18.55 8.28
N ALA A 90 8.76 -17.95 7.26
CA ALA A 90 7.34 -17.70 7.22
C ALA A 90 6.60 -18.96 6.75
N LEU A 91 5.61 -19.41 7.52
CA LEU A 91 4.80 -20.59 7.17
C LEU A 91 3.73 -20.23 6.14
N ASP A 92 3.10 -19.09 6.31
CA ASP A 92 2.04 -18.59 5.43
C ASP A 92 1.83 -17.09 5.62
N VAL A 93 1.10 -16.46 4.68
CA VAL A 93 0.52 -15.14 4.78
C VAL A 93 -0.97 -15.25 4.49
N GLY A 94 -1.79 -14.58 5.28
CA GLY A 94 -3.24 -14.70 5.18
C GLY A 94 -3.98 -13.41 5.45
N THR A 95 -5.30 -13.44 5.26
CA THR A 95 -6.20 -12.33 5.54
C THR A 95 -7.38 -12.77 6.39
N PHE A 96 -7.88 -11.85 7.22
CA PHE A 96 -9.16 -12.02 7.91
C PHE A 96 -10.31 -11.68 6.98
N GLN A 97 -11.36 -12.48 7.04
CA GLN A 97 -12.66 -12.16 6.46
C GLN A 97 -13.54 -11.40 7.46
N ASN A 98 -14.66 -10.86 7.00
CA ASN A 98 -15.61 -10.13 7.84
C ASN A 98 -16.23 -10.99 8.97
N ASP A 99 -16.29 -12.31 8.78
CA ASP A 99 -16.76 -13.28 9.79
C ASP A 99 -15.68 -13.70 10.79
N GLY A 100 -14.47 -13.13 10.67
CA GLY A 100 -13.31 -13.47 11.51
C GLY A 100 -12.58 -14.72 11.05
N SER A 101 -12.99 -15.40 9.97
CA SER A 101 -12.26 -16.51 9.41
C SER A 101 -10.97 -16.04 8.73
N LEU A 102 -10.01 -16.98 8.56
CA LEU A 102 -8.72 -16.74 7.90
C LEU A 102 -8.68 -17.44 6.55
N ILE A 103 -8.15 -16.74 5.56
CA ILE A 103 -7.82 -17.28 4.24
C ILE A 103 -6.33 -17.18 4.01
N SER A 104 -5.71 -18.26 3.52
CA SER A 104 -4.33 -18.26 3.05
C SER A 104 -4.20 -17.50 1.73
N LEU A 105 -3.13 -16.73 1.61
CA LEU A 105 -2.67 -16.07 0.39
C LEU A 105 -1.26 -16.52 0.00
N GLY A 106 -0.72 -17.54 0.67
CA GLY A 106 0.64 -18.03 0.46
C GLY A 106 0.91 -18.54 -0.95
N GLU A 107 -0.12 -19.07 -1.62
CA GLU A 107 -0.05 -19.53 -3.00
C GLU A 107 -0.51 -18.51 -4.04
N ALA A 108 -0.85 -17.28 -3.61
CA ALA A 108 -1.21 -16.23 -4.54
C ALA A 108 0.04 -15.72 -5.28
N GLU A 109 -0.01 -15.73 -6.61
CA GLU A 109 1.07 -15.20 -7.45
C GLU A 109 0.82 -13.73 -7.80
N GLU A 110 -0.44 -13.37 -8.09
CA GLU A 110 -0.81 -12.02 -8.52
C GLU A 110 -2.20 -11.64 -8.01
N PHE A 111 -2.41 -10.34 -7.86
CA PHE A 111 -3.70 -9.77 -7.47
C PHE A 111 -4.38 -9.15 -8.68
N CYS A 112 -5.71 -9.23 -8.74
CA CYS A 112 -6.49 -8.64 -9.82
C CYS A 112 -7.59 -7.74 -9.26
N LEU A 113 -7.96 -6.74 -10.06
CA LEU A 113 -9.12 -5.90 -9.84
C LEU A 113 -10.12 -6.13 -10.97
N LEU A 114 -11.36 -6.47 -10.61
CA LEU A 114 -12.47 -6.56 -11.54
C LEU A 114 -13.34 -5.31 -11.39
N THR A 115 -13.55 -4.61 -12.49
CA THR A 115 -14.39 -3.40 -12.54
C THR A 115 -15.54 -3.58 -13.50
N GLU A 116 -16.53 -2.71 -13.38
CA GLU A 116 -17.57 -2.58 -14.41
C GLU A 116 -16.96 -2.08 -15.73
N TYR A 117 -17.52 -2.52 -16.85
CA TYR A 117 -17.13 -2.01 -18.16
C TYR A 117 -17.84 -0.69 -18.44
N ALA A 118 -17.09 0.36 -18.72
CA ALA A 118 -17.62 1.63 -19.18
C ALA A 118 -17.57 1.68 -20.71
N GLU A 119 -18.75 1.81 -21.34
CA GLU A 119 -18.82 2.00 -22.79
C GLU A 119 -18.32 3.39 -23.18
N GLY A 120 -17.53 3.46 -24.25
CA GLY A 120 -17.03 4.73 -24.74
C GLY A 120 -15.78 4.57 -25.62
N THR A 121 -15.28 5.70 -26.07
CA THR A 121 -14.02 5.79 -26.81
C THR A 121 -12.93 6.35 -25.89
N PRO A 122 -11.76 5.72 -25.82
CA PRO A 122 -10.65 6.25 -25.02
C PRO A 122 -10.30 7.69 -25.40
N TYR A 123 -10.19 8.57 -24.42
CA TYR A 123 -9.84 9.98 -24.65
C TYR A 123 -8.48 10.15 -25.33
N ALA A 124 -7.58 9.18 -25.20
CA ALA A 124 -6.31 9.14 -25.90
C ALA A 124 -6.46 9.32 -27.44
N LYS A 125 -7.54 8.80 -28.03
CA LYS A 125 -7.81 8.98 -29.47
C LYS A 125 -8.08 10.44 -29.86
N ASP A 126 -8.73 11.20 -28.96
CA ASP A 126 -8.92 12.65 -29.17
C ASP A 126 -7.59 13.39 -29.09
N LEU A 127 -6.74 13.00 -28.12
CA LEU A 127 -5.40 13.61 -27.96
C LEU A 127 -4.51 13.30 -29.17
N GLU A 128 -4.53 12.06 -29.67
CA GLU A 128 -3.83 11.70 -30.91
C GLU A 128 -4.33 12.50 -32.12
N ARG A 129 -5.63 12.70 -32.27
CA ARG A 129 -6.22 13.53 -33.35
C ARG A 129 -5.74 14.98 -33.20
N LEU A 130 -5.80 15.56 -32.00
CA LEU A 130 -5.32 16.92 -31.72
C LEU A 130 -3.84 17.06 -32.06
N LEU A 131 -3.01 16.09 -31.67
CA LEU A 131 -1.57 16.08 -31.97
C LEU A 131 -1.31 16.06 -33.49
N ASN A 132 -2.08 15.27 -34.25
CA ASN A 132 -1.89 15.10 -35.69
C ASN A 132 -2.47 16.26 -36.51
N THR A 133 -3.61 16.82 -36.08
CA THR A 133 -4.31 17.85 -36.87
C THR A 133 -3.97 19.26 -36.42
N HIS A 134 -3.50 19.47 -35.19
CA HIS A 134 -3.31 20.77 -34.53
C HIS A 134 -4.58 21.64 -34.51
N VAL A 135 -5.74 21.00 -34.66
CA VAL A 135 -7.07 21.69 -34.67
C VAL A 135 -7.85 21.32 -33.42
N VAL A 136 -8.18 22.34 -32.64
CA VAL A 136 -9.04 22.21 -31.43
C VAL A 136 -10.47 22.58 -31.81
N ALA A 137 -11.38 21.61 -31.74
CA ALA A 137 -12.82 21.81 -31.94
C ALA A 137 -13.53 22.17 -30.63
N ASP A 138 -14.78 22.67 -30.76
CA ASP A 138 -15.60 22.98 -29.56
C ASP A 138 -15.88 21.74 -28.70
N LEU A 139 -16.01 20.57 -29.34
CA LEU A 139 -16.16 19.30 -28.61
C LEU A 139 -14.95 18.97 -27.74
N ASP A 140 -13.74 19.32 -28.17
CA ASP A 140 -12.53 19.07 -27.38
C ASP A 140 -12.51 19.95 -26.12
N ARG A 141 -12.96 21.21 -26.26
CA ARG A 141 -13.11 22.13 -25.12
C ARG A 141 -14.16 21.62 -24.15
N ALA A 142 -15.34 21.24 -24.66
CA ALA A 142 -16.43 20.71 -23.84
C ALA A 142 -16.03 19.43 -23.07
N ARG A 143 -15.19 18.55 -23.68
CA ARG A 143 -14.65 17.37 -22.99
C ARG A 143 -13.65 17.74 -21.91
N ALA A 144 -12.76 18.69 -22.17
CA ALA A 144 -11.83 19.20 -21.17
C ALA A 144 -12.57 19.86 -19.99
N ASP A 145 -13.61 20.65 -20.28
CA ASP A 145 -14.44 21.27 -19.25
C ASP A 145 -15.15 20.20 -18.40
N SER A 146 -15.72 19.16 -19.04
CA SER A 146 -16.36 18.03 -18.32
C SER A 146 -15.37 17.27 -17.41
N LEU A 147 -14.13 17.09 -17.84
CA LEU A 147 -13.10 16.48 -17.00
C LEU A 147 -12.72 17.38 -15.81
N CYS A 148 -12.62 18.70 -16.05
CA CYS A 148 -12.39 19.66 -14.98
C CYS A 148 -13.54 19.69 -13.98
N ASP A 149 -14.79 19.69 -14.44
CA ASP A 149 -15.98 19.66 -13.59
C ASP A 149 -16.01 18.39 -12.73
N TYR A 150 -15.68 17.23 -13.31
CA TYR A 150 -15.56 15.98 -12.57
C TYR A 150 -14.48 16.05 -11.49
N LEU A 151 -13.30 16.58 -11.82
CA LEU A 151 -12.22 16.77 -10.84
C LEU A 151 -12.66 17.70 -9.69
N VAL A 152 -13.37 18.77 -10.02
CA VAL A 152 -13.93 19.69 -9.00
C VAL A 152 -14.94 18.96 -8.13
N GLU A 153 -15.80 18.12 -8.72
CA GLU A 153 -16.82 17.37 -7.99
C GLU A 153 -16.19 16.39 -6.99
N ILE A 154 -15.26 15.54 -7.44
CA ILE A 154 -14.62 14.57 -6.55
C ILE A 154 -13.76 15.22 -5.45
N HIS A 155 -13.17 16.39 -5.73
CA HIS A 155 -12.38 17.13 -4.75
C HIS A 155 -13.22 17.99 -3.77
N LYS A 156 -14.52 18.08 -3.97
CA LYS A 156 -15.44 18.70 -2.99
C LYS A 156 -15.67 17.82 -1.76
N MET A 157 -15.38 16.53 -1.85
CA MET A 157 -15.49 15.65 -0.70
C MET A 157 -14.34 15.95 0.27
N PRO A 158 -14.65 16.42 1.49
CA PRO A 158 -13.60 16.74 2.46
C PRO A 158 -12.92 15.44 2.91
N GLY A 159 -11.63 15.52 3.12
CA GLY A 159 -10.89 14.46 3.79
C GLY A 159 -11.24 14.39 5.29
N PRO A 160 -10.69 13.39 6.01
CA PRO A 160 -10.82 13.34 7.45
C PRO A 160 -10.28 14.60 8.12
N GLU A 161 -10.95 15.06 9.17
CA GLU A 161 -10.52 16.22 9.97
C GLU A 161 -9.46 15.86 11.00
N GLY A 162 -8.86 16.89 11.62
CA GLY A 162 -7.94 16.76 12.74
C GLY A 162 -6.62 16.07 12.38
N ASP A 163 -6.05 15.35 13.35
CA ASP A 163 -4.73 14.71 13.23
C ASP A 163 -4.65 13.67 12.11
N LEU A 164 -5.74 12.94 11.87
CA LEU A 164 -5.79 11.97 10.78
C LEU A 164 -5.69 12.65 9.42
N GLY A 165 -6.47 13.72 9.20
CA GLY A 165 -6.41 14.49 7.95
C GLY A 165 -5.05 15.11 7.74
N ALA A 166 -4.45 15.68 8.79
CA ALA A 166 -3.10 16.25 8.76
C ALA A 166 -2.04 15.17 8.43
N SER A 167 -2.18 13.97 8.97
CA SER A 167 -1.28 12.84 8.70
C SER A 167 -1.39 12.37 7.25
N LEU A 168 -2.59 12.16 6.75
CA LEU A 168 -2.85 11.72 5.38
C LEU A 168 -2.40 12.77 4.35
N TYR A 169 -2.59 14.05 4.63
CA TYR A 169 -2.08 15.13 3.79
C TYR A 169 -0.54 15.09 3.67
N LYS A 170 0.16 14.99 4.81
CA LYS A 170 1.63 14.88 4.83
C LYS A 170 2.11 13.62 4.10
N ARG A 171 1.38 12.53 4.25
CA ARG A 171 1.64 11.28 3.53
C ARG A 171 1.49 11.48 2.03
N ARG A 172 0.40 12.09 1.57
CA ARG A 172 0.15 12.31 0.13
C ARG A 172 1.26 13.17 -0.50
N ILE A 173 1.72 14.21 0.18
CA ILE A 173 2.86 15.02 -0.29
C ILE A 173 4.14 14.19 -0.40
N ARG A 174 4.39 13.30 0.57
CA ARG A 174 5.57 12.40 0.53
C ARG A 174 5.49 11.43 -0.64
N GLU A 175 4.31 10.87 -0.90
CA GLU A 175 4.07 9.95 -2.01
C GLU A 175 4.22 10.64 -3.37
N LEU A 176 3.72 11.87 -3.52
CA LEU A 176 3.90 12.66 -4.74
C LEU A 176 5.38 12.92 -5.08
N VAL A 177 6.25 12.94 -4.09
CA VAL A 177 7.68 13.11 -4.31
C VAL A 177 8.37 11.76 -4.51
N GLY A 178 8.13 10.78 -3.63
CA GLY A 178 8.97 9.59 -3.50
C GLY A 178 8.37 8.27 -3.99
N HIS A 179 7.12 8.23 -4.47
CA HIS A 179 6.54 7.00 -5.00
C HIS A 179 7.03 6.71 -6.42
N GLY A 180 7.14 5.42 -6.77
CA GLY A 180 7.64 4.98 -8.08
C GLY A 180 6.83 5.44 -9.30
N GLU A 181 5.55 5.80 -9.11
CA GLU A 181 4.69 6.38 -10.16
C GLU A 181 4.66 7.92 -10.12
N CYS A 182 5.48 8.53 -9.26
CA CYS A 182 5.53 9.98 -9.05
C CYS A 182 6.91 10.54 -9.40
N ILE A 183 7.31 11.68 -8.85
CA ILE A 183 8.46 12.46 -9.32
C ILE A 183 9.75 11.65 -9.31
N MET A 184 10.14 11.06 -8.17
CA MET A 184 11.38 10.28 -8.09
C MET A 184 11.33 9.03 -8.96
N GLY A 185 10.21 8.31 -9.02
CA GLY A 185 10.09 7.17 -9.92
C GLY A 185 10.15 7.54 -11.40
N LEU A 186 9.67 8.73 -11.77
CA LEU A 186 9.83 9.26 -13.13
C LEU A 186 11.28 9.63 -13.42
N THR A 187 11.97 10.29 -12.49
CA THR A 187 13.39 10.68 -12.68
C THR A 187 14.31 9.46 -12.73
N ASP A 188 14.06 8.45 -11.91
CA ASP A 188 14.78 7.16 -11.93
C ASP A 188 14.63 6.42 -13.27
N SER A 189 13.43 6.49 -13.87
CA SER A 189 13.07 5.75 -15.08
C SER A 189 13.28 6.53 -16.36
N TYR A 190 13.63 7.81 -16.29
CA TYR A 190 13.74 8.67 -17.46
C TYR A 190 14.95 8.24 -18.31
N PRO A 191 14.76 7.94 -19.59
CA PRO A 191 15.87 7.56 -20.45
C PRO A 191 16.87 8.72 -20.56
N GLN A 192 18.14 8.39 -20.59
CA GLN A 192 19.18 9.40 -20.83
C GLN A 192 18.90 10.12 -22.16
N HIS A 193 18.65 11.40 -22.10
CA HIS A 193 18.33 12.24 -23.22
C HIS A 193 19.13 13.53 -23.17
N THR A 194 19.63 13.99 -24.32
CA THR A 194 20.44 15.21 -24.39
C THR A 194 19.74 16.47 -23.89
N ARG A 195 18.40 16.52 -23.97
CA ARG A 195 17.58 17.63 -23.44
C ARG A 195 17.32 17.55 -21.95
N PHE A 196 17.53 16.39 -21.34
CA PHE A 196 17.27 16.12 -19.91
C PHE A 196 18.51 15.46 -19.30
N PRO A 197 19.59 16.20 -19.08
CA PRO A 197 20.80 15.65 -18.47
C PRO A 197 20.53 15.30 -17.00
N ALA A 198 21.31 14.36 -16.45
CA ALA A 198 21.19 13.93 -15.07
C ALA A 198 21.22 15.08 -14.06
N THR A 199 22.00 16.12 -14.33
CA THR A 199 22.08 17.33 -13.48
C THR A 199 20.76 18.11 -13.40
N LEU A 200 19.95 18.08 -14.48
CA LEU A 200 18.61 18.70 -14.47
C LEU A 200 17.64 17.85 -13.65
N LEU A 201 17.70 16.52 -13.77
CA LEU A 201 16.87 15.61 -12.96
C LEU A 201 17.20 15.75 -11.49
N GLU A 202 18.46 15.79 -11.11
CA GLU A 202 18.94 16.05 -9.75
C GLU A 202 18.40 17.38 -9.21
N GLU A 203 18.47 18.45 -9.99
CA GLU A 203 17.93 19.75 -9.59
C GLU A 203 16.41 19.72 -9.39
N ILE A 204 15.68 18.99 -10.25
CA ILE A 204 14.22 18.80 -10.08
C ILE A 204 13.94 18.12 -8.73
N GLU A 205 14.67 17.08 -8.36
CA GLU A 205 14.50 16.41 -7.08
C GLU A 205 14.81 17.33 -5.89
N HIS A 206 15.88 18.11 -5.96
CA HIS A 206 16.22 19.11 -4.95
C HIS A 206 15.09 20.13 -4.77
N GLN A 207 14.53 20.64 -5.86
CA GLN A 207 13.41 21.57 -5.82
C GLN A 207 12.15 20.90 -5.24
N CYS A 208 11.86 19.66 -5.58
CA CYS A 208 10.74 18.89 -5.02
C CYS A 208 10.87 18.72 -3.50
N VAL A 209 12.07 18.39 -2.99
CA VAL A 209 12.33 18.27 -1.56
C VAL A 209 12.13 19.62 -0.86
N HIS A 210 12.64 20.72 -1.45
CA HIS A 210 12.46 22.06 -0.93
C HIS A 210 10.97 22.45 -0.85
N TRP A 211 10.22 22.26 -1.92
CA TRP A 211 8.79 22.59 -1.98
C TRP A 211 7.96 21.70 -1.05
N ARG A 212 8.35 20.42 -0.89
CA ARG A 212 7.69 19.52 0.05
C ARG A 212 7.62 20.10 1.46
N TRP A 213 8.70 20.71 1.95
CA TRP A 213 8.72 21.35 3.26
C TRP A 213 7.75 22.52 3.34
N ARG A 214 7.70 23.36 2.31
CA ARG A 214 6.79 24.52 2.25
C ARG A 214 5.33 24.08 2.20
N VAL A 215 4.99 23.11 1.34
CA VAL A 215 3.63 22.58 1.21
C VAL A 215 3.20 21.84 2.49
N LYS A 216 4.09 21.05 3.10
CA LYS A 216 3.83 20.40 4.38
C LYS A 216 3.45 21.38 5.50
N SER A 217 4.02 22.58 5.49
CA SER A 217 3.71 23.60 6.51
C SER A 217 2.30 24.16 6.40
N LEU A 218 1.60 23.94 5.27
CA LEU A 218 0.23 24.38 5.07
C LEU A 218 -0.82 23.48 5.73
N THR A 219 -0.40 22.38 6.36
CA THR A 219 -1.30 21.41 7.03
C THR A 219 -2.28 22.10 7.99
N HIS A 220 -1.83 23.15 8.70
CA HIS A 220 -2.65 23.91 9.64
C HIS A 220 -3.77 24.75 8.98
N ARG A 221 -3.79 24.87 7.65
CA ARG A 221 -4.82 25.58 6.90
C ARG A 221 -5.93 24.67 6.37
N LEU A 222 -5.77 23.35 6.59
CA LEU A 222 -6.68 22.32 6.10
C LEU A 222 -7.60 21.79 7.22
N CYS A 223 -7.39 22.24 8.45
CA CYS A 223 -8.18 21.89 9.64
C CYS A 223 -9.09 23.05 10.03
#